data_b66354766d24c7f2cf68f772c9530d97
#
_entry.id   b66354766d24c7f2cf68f772c9530d97
#
_cell.length_a   1.000
_cell.length_b   1.000
_cell.length_c   1.000
_cell.angle_alpha   90.00
_cell.angle_beta   90.00
_cell.angle_gamma   90.00
#
_symmetry.space_group_name_H-M   'P 1'
#
loop_
_entity.id
_entity.type
_entity.pdbx_description
1 polymer ?
#
loop_
_entity_poly.entity_id
_entity_poly.type
_entity_poly.pdbx_seq_one_letter_code
_entity_poly.pdbx_strand_id
1 'polypeptide(L)'
;RTATIEHRHLWGTATCDWFSENRGDLGLEYLESWQPHLYIVDHGGNGITPCMADAAGLPLTGEAYTAKYLADTEYVVELALRTGSRVLLVDQPVSRGDYRSGTGEIYRSMPVRHPGGLVRFFSTWPALTPGGQFVQSAPCEVTEPGCVDGRGELREPPPNVHLEALGAWRYAVAIVDELVAAGWVDAELVDVTDRVMP
;
A
#
# COMPACT_ATOMS: atom_id res chain seq x y z
N ARG A 1 -17.85 -2.25 19.32
CA ARG A 1 -17.78 -1.38 18.10
C ARG A 1 -17.14 -2.22 17.00
N THR A 2 -17.68 -2.19 15.80
CA THR A 2 -17.15 -2.88 14.62
C THR A 2 -16.67 -1.85 13.62
N ALA A 3 -15.52 -2.08 12.96
CA ALA A 3 -15.08 -1.29 11.82
C ALA A 3 -15.71 -1.85 10.53
N THR A 4 -16.15 -0.96 9.66
CA THR A 4 -16.50 -1.33 8.28
C THR A 4 -15.27 -1.11 7.43
N ILE A 5 -14.82 -2.15 6.73
CA ILE A 5 -13.68 -2.09 5.84
C ILE A 5 -14.19 -2.31 4.41
N GLU A 6 -13.89 -1.37 3.52
CA GLU A 6 -14.04 -1.56 2.09
C GLU A 6 -12.66 -1.80 1.48
N HIS A 7 -12.52 -2.91 0.80
CA HIS A 7 -11.28 -3.31 0.17
C HIS A 7 -11.40 -3.15 -1.35
N ARG A 8 -10.54 -2.30 -1.92
CA ARG A 8 -10.43 -2.08 -3.36
C ARG A 8 -9.03 -2.40 -3.81
N HIS A 9 -8.87 -3.44 -4.59
CA HIS A 9 -7.59 -3.77 -5.21
C HIS A 9 -7.78 -4.20 -6.66
N LEU A 10 -6.78 -3.93 -7.46
CA LEU A 10 -6.65 -4.45 -8.81
C LEU A 10 -5.17 -4.61 -9.12
N TRP A 11 -4.82 -5.80 -9.56
CA TRP A 11 -3.46 -6.18 -9.89
C TRP A 11 -2.92 -5.33 -11.04
N GLY A 12 -1.65 -4.93 -10.92
CA GLY A 12 -0.93 -4.27 -11.99
C GLY A 12 -1.39 -2.84 -12.29
N THR A 13 -2.09 -2.16 -11.38
CA THR A 13 -2.53 -0.78 -11.56
C THR A 13 -1.58 0.23 -10.97
N ALA A 14 -1.50 1.40 -11.60
CA ALA A 14 -0.94 2.62 -11.05
C ALA A 14 -2.03 3.41 -10.30
N THR A 15 -1.64 4.45 -9.58
CA THR A 15 -2.58 5.31 -8.85
C THR A 15 -3.63 5.93 -9.78
N CYS A 16 -3.22 6.42 -10.94
CA CYS A 16 -4.12 7.05 -11.91
C CYS A 16 -5.17 6.11 -12.53
N ASP A 17 -4.93 4.80 -12.52
CA ASP A 17 -5.95 3.84 -12.99
C ASP A 17 -7.19 3.83 -12.11
N TRP A 18 -7.10 4.39 -10.91
CA TRP A 18 -8.21 4.46 -9.96
C TRP A 18 -8.98 5.78 -10.02
N PHE A 19 -8.60 6.72 -10.87
CA PHE A 19 -9.34 7.96 -11.04
C PHE A 19 -10.60 7.72 -11.88
N SER A 20 -11.65 8.50 -11.63
CA SER A 20 -12.95 8.33 -12.31
C SER A 20 -12.84 8.45 -13.83
N GLU A 21 -11.90 9.21 -14.34
CA GLU A 21 -11.61 9.29 -15.78
C GLU A 21 -11.23 7.93 -16.40
N ASN A 22 -10.64 7.03 -15.60
CA ASN A 22 -10.22 5.69 -16.04
C ASN A 22 -11.12 4.57 -15.51
N ARG A 23 -11.92 4.85 -14.46
CA ARG A 23 -12.74 3.86 -13.75
C ARG A 23 -14.22 4.18 -13.68
N GLY A 24 -14.65 5.36 -14.10
CA GLY A 24 -16.03 5.79 -13.94
C GLY A 24 -16.47 5.80 -12.48
N ASP A 25 -17.65 5.27 -12.20
CA ASP A 25 -18.24 5.25 -10.84
C ASP A 25 -17.48 4.41 -9.81
N LEU A 26 -16.48 3.63 -10.26
CA LEU A 26 -15.60 2.86 -9.38
C LEU A 26 -14.30 3.62 -9.03
N GLY A 27 -14.17 4.85 -9.51
CA GLY A 27 -13.00 5.69 -9.25
C GLY A 27 -12.88 6.14 -7.80
N LEU A 28 -11.72 6.69 -7.45
CA LEU A 28 -11.42 7.15 -6.08
C LEU A 28 -12.31 8.30 -5.63
N GLU A 29 -12.87 9.06 -6.56
CA GLU A 29 -13.81 10.15 -6.26
C GLU A 29 -15.09 9.65 -5.58
N TYR A 30 -15.36 8.35 -5.62
CA TYR A 30 -16.36 7.70 -4.77
C TYR A 30 -16.12 7.96 -3.28
N LEU A 31 -14.87 8.21 -2.86
CA LEU A 31 -14.55 8.57 -1.46
C LEU A 31 -15.34 9.81 -0.99
N GLU A 32 -15.68 10.73 -1.88
CA GLU A 32 -16.45 11.92 -1.54
C GLU A 32 -17.86 11.57 -1.04
N SER A 33 -18.42 10.48 -1.51
CA SER A 33 -19.73 9.98 -1.06
C SER A 33 -19.63 9.04 0.14
N TRP A 34 -18.57 8.24 0.22
CA TRP A 34 -18.39 7.25 1.29
C TRP A 34 -17.78 7.84 2.56
N GLN A 35 -16.89 8.84 2.43
CA GLN A 35 -16.24 9.56 3.54
C GLN A 35 -15.62 8.62 4.59
N PRO A 36 -14.66 7.77 4.25
CA PRO A 36 -14.03 6.88 5.20
C PRO A 36 -13.27 7.67 6.27
N HIS A 37 -13.19 7.15 7.49
CA HIS A 37 -12.38 7.79 8.54
C HIS A 37 -10.87 7.64 8.30
N LEU A 38 -10.48 6.58 7.60
CA LEU A 38 -9.10 6.24 7.28
C LEU A 38 -9.03 5.72 5.85
N TYR A 39 -8.07 6.23 5.10
CA TYR A 39 -7.70 5.74 3.79
C TYR A 39 -6.26 5.21 3.82
N ILE A 40 -6.09 3.95 3.44
CA ILE A 40 -4.77 3.31 3.31
C ILE A 40 -4.43 3.26 1.83
N VAL A 41 -3.31 3.88 1.46
CA VAL A 41 -2.79 3.95 0.09
C VAL A 41 -1.62 2.99 -0.02
N ASP A 42 -1.78 1.98 -0.84
CA ASP A 42 -0.81 0.90 -1.04
C ASP A 42 -0.63 0.60 -2.54
N HIS A 43 -0.23 1.59 -3.32
CA HIS A 43 0.04 1.42 -4.74
C HIS A 43 1.51 1.08 -4.97
N GLY A 44 1.78 0.01 -5.71
CA GLY A 44 3.10 -0.59 -5.88
C GLY A 44 4.05 0.10 -6.86
N GLY A 45 3.76 1.31 -7.31
CA GLY A 45 4.64 2.02 -8.26
C GLY A 45 4.62 1.44 -9.68
N ASN A 46 3.52 0.79 -10.08
CA ASN A 46 3.37 0.29 -11.43
C ASN A 46 3.34 1.45 -12.45
N GLY A 47 4.11 1.34 -13.53
CA GLY A 47 4.26 2.41 -14.51
C GLY A 47 3.97 1.98 -15.94
N ILE A 48 3.40 0.78 -16.15
CA ILE A 48 3.15 0.23 -17.49
C ILE A 48 1.67 0.26 -17.90
N THR A 49 0.87 1.05 -17.20
CA THR A 49 -0.56 1.22 -17.51
C THR A 49 -0.79 2.39 -18.47
N PRO A 50 -1.91 2.42 -19.20
CA PRO A 50 -2.18 3.50 -20.16
C PRO A 50 -2.12 4.91 -19.55
N CYS A 51 -2.57 5.09 -18.32
CA CYS A 51 -2.52 6.40 -17.66
C CYS A 51 -1.10 6.84 -17.24
N MET A 52 -0.15 5.93 -17.27
CA MET A 52 1.28 6.17 -17.05
C MET A 52 2.09 6.19 -18.36
N ALA A 53 1.42 6.47 -19.49
CA ALA A 53 2.06 6.60 -20.79
C ALA A 53 2.08 8.06 -21.25
N ASP A 54 3.01 8.36 -22.15
CA ASP A 54 3.08 9.65 -22.85
C ASP A 54 2.04 9.74 -24.00
N ALA A 55 2.01 10.86 -24.69
CA ALA A 55 1.10 11.07 -25.83
C ALA A 55 1.31 10.10 -27.01
N ALA A 56 2.47 9.42 -27.08
CA ALA A 56 2.77 8.40 -28.07
C ALA A 56 2.40 6.98 -27.59
N GLY A 57 1.86 6.85 -26.36
CA GLY A 57 1.51 5.57 -25.74
C GLY A 57 2.71 4.81 -25.16
N LEU A 58 3.87 5.46 -25.02
CA LEU A 58 5.04 4.86 -24.41
C LEU A 58 5.06 5.08 -22.91
N PRO A 59 5.45 4.06 -22.09
CA PRO A 59 5.52 4.20 -20.64
C PRO A 59 6.42 5.38 -20.22
N LEU A 60 5.92 6.19 -19.28
CA LEU A 60 6.73 7.24 -18.68
C LEU A 60 7.92 6.64 -17.93
N THR A 61 9.06 7.33 -18.00
CA THR A 61 10.30 6.91 -17.32
C THR A 61 11.00 8.10 -16.67
N GLY A 62 11.93 7.82 -15.74
CA GLY A 62 12.76 8.85 -15.11
C GLY A 62 11.92 9.95 -14.42
N GLU A 63 12.30 11.20 -14.68
CA GLU A 63 11.65 12.37 -14.07
C GLU A 63 10.17 12.50 -14.44
N ALA A 64 9.78 12.18 -15.68
CA ALA A 64 8.38 12.26 -16.11
C ALA A 64 7.51 11.26 -15.34
N TYR A 65 8.00 10.03 -15.14
CA TYR A 65 7.34 9.03 -14.30
C TYR A 65 7.19 9.52 -12.86
N THR A 66 8.29 10.00 -12.27
CA THR A 66 8.29 10.46 -10.88
C THR A 66 7.36 11.66 -10.68
N ALA A 67 7.37 12.62 -11.61
CA ALA A 67 6.51 13.79 -11.54
C ALA A 67 5.02 13.40 -11.65
N LYS A 68 4.68 12.50 -12.56
CA LYS A 68 3.30 11.99 -12.70
C LYS A 68 2.85 11.26 -11.43
N TYR A 69 3.70 10.36 -10.90
CA TYR A 69 3.37 9.58 -9.70
C TYR A 69 3.20 10.48 -8.47
N LEU A 70 4.03 11.52 -8.36
CA LEU A 70 3.91 12.52 -7.30
C LEU A 70 2.57 13.27 -7.42
N ALA A 71 2.22 13.75 -8.60
CA ALA A 71 0.97 14.49 -8.82
C ALA A 71 -0.25 13.60 -8.52
N ASP A 72 -0.23 12.33 -8.93
CA ASP A 72 -1.30 11.40 -8.67
C ASP A 72 -1.45 11.08 -7.17
N THR A 73 -0.31 10.92 -6.46
CA THR A 73 -0.31 10.73 -5.01
C THR A 73 -0.86 11.94 -4.27
N GLU A 74 -0.44 13.16 -4.66
CA GLU A 74 -0.98 14.41 -4.13
C GLU A 74 -2.49 14.48 -4.30
N TYR A 75 -2.99 14.17 -5.50
CA TYR A 75 -4.42 14.18 -5.77
C TYR A 75 -5.20 13.24 -4.85
N VAL A 76 -4.71 12.01 -4.66
CA VAL A 76 -5.33 11.03 -3.74
C VAL A 76 -5.34 11.53 -2.31
N VAL A 77 -4.21 12.07 -1.83
CA VAL A 77 -4.12 12.61 -0.47
C VAL A 77 -5.08 13.79 -0.29
N GLU A 78 -5.10 14.73 -1.23
CA GLU A 78 -6.02 15.88 -1.18
C GLU A 78 -7.49 15.46 -1.21
N LEU A 79 -7.83 14.49 -2.06
CA LEU A 79 -9.18 13.92 -2.13
C LEU A 79 -9.61 13.34 -0.78
N ALA A 80 -8.76 12.52 -0.17
CA ALA A 80 -9.05 11.93 1.13
C ALA A 80 -9.16 13.00 2.24
N LEU A 81 -8.27 14.00 2.24
CA LEU A 81 -8.33 15.08 3.22
C LEU A 81 -9.59 15.95 3.08
N ARG A 82 -10.07 16.20 1.84
CA ARG A 82 -11.34 16.91 1.61
C ARG A 82 -12.54 16.19 2.22
N THR A 83 -12.50 14.87 2.29
CA THR A 83 -13.56 14.06 2.93
C THR A 83 -13.38 13.93 4.45
N GLY A 84 -12.34 14.53 5.02
CA GLY A 84 -12.03 14.43 6.45
C GLY A 84 -11.31 13.15 6.86
N SER A 85 -10.85 12.35 5.90
CA SER A 85 -10.13 11.10 6.16
C SER A 85 -8.72 11.36 6.69
N ARG A 86 -8.24 10.44 7.52
CA ARG A 86 -6.80 10.23 7.75
C ARG A 86 -6.24 9.41 6.59
N VAL A 87 -4.97 9.61 6.25
CA VAL A 87 -4.30 8.93 5.14
C VAL A 87 -3.04 8.24 5.64
N LEU A 88 -2.95 6.94 5.48
CA LEU A 88 -1.75 6.16 5.67
C LEU A 88 -1.19 5.74 4.31
N LEU A 89 -0.01 6.25 3.97
CA LEU A 89 0.72 5.81 2.79
C LEU A 89 1.70 4.72 3.18
N VAL A 90 1.58 3.57 2.55
CA VAL A 90 2.35 2.37 2.86
C VAL A 90 3.31 2.06 1.72
N ASP A 91 4.62 1.97 2.02
CA ASP A 91 5.57 1.59 0.98
C ASP A 91 5.51 0.09 0.67
N GLN A 92 5.93 -0.21 -0.55
CA GLN A 92 6.05 -1.58 -1.00
C GLN A 92 7.35 -2.20 -0.49
N PRO A 93 7.34 -3.48 -0.08
CA PRO A 93 8.56 -4.20 0.24
C PRO A 93 9.44 -4.34 -1.02
N VAL A 94 10.75 -4.42 -0.81
CA VAL A 94 11.73 -4.54 -1.91
C VAL A 94 11.43 -5.75 -2.79
N SER A 95 11.35 -5.54 -4.08
CA SER A 95 11.21 -6.60 -5.08
C SER A 95 12.57 -7.14 -5.53
N ARG A 96 12.59 -8.25 -6.29
CA ARG A 96 13.82 -8.83 -6.83
C ARG A 96 14.50 -7.98 -7.89
N GLY A 97 13.73 -7.31 -8.71
CA GLY A 97 14.23 -6.33 -9.64
C GLY A 97 14.28 -4.97 -8.96
N ASP A 98 15.13 -4.08 -9.44
CA ASP A 98 15.15 -2.71 -8.94
C ASP A 98 13.93 -1.93 -9.47
N TYR A 99 12.75 -2.37 -9.10
CA TYR A 99 11.48 -1.68 -9.37
C TYR A 99 11.23 -0.55 -8.37
N ARG A 100 12.29 -0.03 -7.76
CA ARG A 100 12.19 1.16 -6.93
C ARG A 100 11.93 2.36 -7.83
N SER A 101 10.70 2.56 -8.11
CA SER A 101 10.20 3.68 -8.90
C SER A 101 10.29 5.04 -8.18
N GLY A 102 10.94 5.11 -7.03
CA GLY A 102 10.91 6.31 -6.18
C GLY A 102 9.59 6.51 -5.42
N THR A 103 8.63 5.61 -5.54
CA THR A 103 7.31 5.73 -4.90
C THR A 103 7.42 5.85 -3.38
N GLY A 104 8.30 5.08 -2.75
CA GLY A 104 8.53 5.16 -1.31
C GLY A 104 9.00 6.54 -0.85
N GLU A 105 9.84 7.21 -1.63
CA GLU A 105 10.29 8.58 -1.34
C GLU A 105 9.17 9.60 -1.54
N ILE A 106 8.34 9.42 -2.56
CA ILE A 106 7.13 10.22 -2.77
C ILE A 106 6.22 10.09 -1.54
N TYR A 107 5.90 8.87 -1.12
CA TYR A 107 5.04 8.62 0.04
C TYR A 107 5.63 9.20 1.33
N ARG A 108 6.92 9.03 1.54
CA ARG A 108 7.65 9.59 2.70
C ARG A 108 7.57 11.12 2.75
N SER A 109 7.48 11.80 1.61
CA SER A 109 7.39 13.25 1.53
C SER A 109 6.00 13.80 1.89
N MET A 110 4.94 13.02 1.76
CA MET A 110 3.55 13.49 1.92
C MET A 110 3.23 14.07 3.30
N PRO A 111 3.66 13.49 4.44
CA PRO A 111 3.39 14.11 5.76
C PRO A 111 3.98 15.50 5.92
N VAL A 112 5.10 15.79 5.26
CA VAL A 112 5.73 17.13 5.28
C VAL A 112 4.98 18.09 4.37
N ARG A 113 4.49 17.61 3.23
CA ARG A 113 3.72 18.40 2.26
C ARG A 113 2.30 18.70 2.77
N HIS A 114 1.74 17.83 3.59
CA HIS A 114 0.42 17.97 4.21
C HIS A 114 0.55 17.99 5.74
N PRO A 115 1.02 19.09 6.34
CA PRO A 115 1.19 19.19 7.78
C PRO A 115 -0.17 19.17 8.49
N GLY A 116 -0.22 18.69 9.72
CA GLY A 116 -1.47 18.63 10.51
C GLY A 116 -1.76 17.27 11.11
N GLY A 117 -0.90 16.27 10.83
CA GLY A 117 -0.96 14.96 11.48
C GLY A 117 -2.03 14.00 10.92
N LEU A 118 -2.75 14.39 9.86
CA LEU A 118 -3.74 13.53 9.20
C LEU A 118 -3.13 12.64 8.12
N VAL A 119 -1.91 12.94 7.68
CA VAL A 119 -1.16 12.14 6.68
C VAL A 119 0.05 11.52 7.35
N ARG A 120 0.21 10.22 7.19
CA ARG A 120 1.36 9.47 7.71
C ARG A 120 1.95 8.59 6.61
N PHE A 121 3.23 8.34 6.74
CA PHE A 121 3.97 7.35 5.98
C PHE A 121 4.37 6.19 6.88
N PHE A 122 4.22 4.97 6.39
CA PHE A 122 4.65 3.76 7.07
C PHE A 122 5.49 2.88 6.15
N SER A 123 6.61 2.38 6.68
CA SER A 123 7.46 1.45 5.95
C SER A 123 7.26 0.02 6.44
N THR A 124 6.91 -0.86 5.52
CA THR A 124 6.77 -2.30 5.76
C THR A 124 8.10 -3.06 5.73
N TRP A 125 9.19 -2.37 5.41
CA TRP A 125 10.51 -3.00 5.25
C TRP A 125 10.99 -3.76 6.46
N PRO A 126 10.82 -3.29 7.72
CA PRO A 126 11.25 -4.06 8.89
C PRO A 126 10.62 -5.45 8.97
N ALA A 127 9.36 -5.58 8.54
CA ALA A 127 8.63 -6.85 8.58
C ALA A 127 8.92 -7.78 7.41
N LEU A 128 9.15 -7.22 6.21
CA LEU A 128 9.17 -7.99 4.96
C LEU A 128 10.51 -7.98 4.23
N THR A 129 11.31 -6.95 4.42
CA THR A 129 12.58 -6.77 3.74
C THR A 129 13.65 -6.21 4.69
N PRO A 130 13.95 -6.91 5.80
CA PRO A 130 14.91 -6.43 6.78
C PRO A 130 16.25 -6.11 6.13
N GLY A 131 16.85 -4.98 6.53
CA GLY A 131 18.06 -4.47 5.90
C GLY A 131 17.90 -3.97 4.47
N GLY A 132 16.66 -3.79 3.98
CA GLY A 132 16.37 -3.31 2.63
C GLY A 132 16.72 -4.30 1.52
N GLN A 133 16.77 -5.58 1.85
CA GLN A 133 17.06 -6.66 0.90
C GLN A 133 15.79 -7.48 0.59
N PHE A 134 15.68 -7.99 -0.63
CA PHE A 134 14.63 -8.94 -0.96
C PHE A 134 14.78 -10.21 -0.12
N VAL A 135 13.71 -10.61 0.55
CA VAL A 135 13.64 -11.86 1.34
C VAL A 135 12.50 -12.71 0.80
N GLN A 136 12.79 -13.91 0.33
CA GLN A 136 11.76 -14.82 -0.17
C GLN A 136 11.08 -15.57 0.95
N SER A 137 11.83 -16.10 1.91
CA SER A 137 11.28 -16.88 3.03
C SER A 137 11.91 -16.47 4.35
N ALA A 138 11.20 -16.63 5.45
CA ALA A 138 11.66 -16.23 6.78
C ALA A 138 11.31 -17.32 7.83
N PRO A 139 12.01 -17.34 8.98
CA PRO A 139 11.55 -18.06 10.15
C PRO A 139 10.14 -17.59 10.55
N CYS A 140 9.33 -18.52 11.03
CA CYS A 140 7.96 -18.22 11.44
C CYS A 140 7.54 -19.06 12.66
N GLU A 141 6.49 -18.59 13.32
CA GLU A 141 5.81 -19.31 14.39
C GLU A 141 4.68 -20.16 13.81
N VAL A 142 4.39 -21.28 14.47
CA VAL A 142 3.37 -22.25 14.00
C VAL A 142 1.98 -21.63 13.86
N THR A 143 1.71 -20.55 14.54
CA THR A 143 0.45 -19.77 14.47
C THR A 143 0.37 -18.81 13.30
N GLU A 144 1.48 -18.55 12.62
CA GLU A 144 1.50 -17.68 11.44
C GLU A 144 1.07 -18.47 10.20
N PRO A 145 0.21 -17.90 9.34
CA PRO A 145 -0.27 -18.60 8.14
C PRO A 145 0.89 -18.94 7.19
N GLY A 146 0.83 -20.13 6.60
CA GLY A 146 1.88 -20.61 5.68
C GLY A 146 3.17 -21.03 6.35
N CYS A 147 3.21 -21.12 7.68
CA CYS A 147 4.37 -21.60 8.42
C CYS A 147 4.43 -23.14 8.38
N VAL A 148 5.49 -23.71 7.81
CA VAL A 148 5.75 -25.15 7.77
C VAL A 148 7.16 -25.38 8.32
N ASP A 149 7.28 -26.25 9.34
CA ASP A 149 8.54 -26.59 9.98
C ASP A 149 9.39 -25.37 10.41
N GLY A 150 8.72 -24.32 10.91
CA GLY A 150 9.38 -23.10 11.41
C GLY A 150 9.86 -22.14 10.31
N ARG A 151 9.44 -22.33 9.05
CA ARG A 151 9.71 -21.44 7.92
C ARG A 151 8.48 -21.22 7.07
N GLY A 152 8.32 -20.00 6.54
CA GLY A 152 7.25 -19.66 5.62
C GLY A 152 7.73 -18.76 4.50
N GLU A 153 7.03 -18.80 3.38
CA GLU A 153 7.30 -17.95 2.23
C GLU A 153 6.68 -16.57 2.45
N LEU A 154 7.52 -15.53 2.34
CA LEU A 154 7.07 -14.14 2.34
C LEU A 154 6.62 -13.70 0.94
N ARG A 155 7.23 -14.27 -0.08
CA ARG A 155 7.08 -13.87 -1.48
C ARG A 155 6.98 -15.09 -2.37
N GLU A 156 6.20 -14.98 -3.44
CA GLU A 156 6.15 -15.98 -4.49
C GLU A 156 7.54 -16.30 -5.05
N PRO A 157 7.74 -17.54 -5.53
CA PRO A 157 8.97 -17.88 -6.23
C PRO A 157 9.09 -17.11 -7.56
N PRO A 158 10.33 -16.98 -8.09
CA PRO A 158 10.55 -16.34 -9.39
C PRO A 158 9.69 -16.96 -10.50
N PRO A 159 9.22 -16.17 -11.47
CA PRO A 159 9.50 -14.75 -11.71
C PRO A 159 8.62 -13.79 -10.89
N ASN A 160 7.67 -14.28 -10.13
CA ASN A 160 6.71 -13.49 -9.40
C ASN A 160 7.34 -12.79 -8.18
N VAL A 161 6.63 -11.80 -7.67
CA VAL A 161 7.10 -10.95 -6.56
C VAL A 161 6.02 -10.66 -5.53
N HIS A 162 4.82 -11.24 -5.72
CA HIS A 162 3.69 -11.01 -4.83
C HIS A 162 3.93 -11.60 -3.45
N LEU A 163 3.15 -11.15 -2.49
CA LEU A 163 3.19 -11.69 -1.13
C LEU A 163 2.53 -13.07 -1.09
N GLU A 164 3.19 -14.01 -0.42
CA GLU A 164 2.61 -15.28 0.00
C GLU A 164 1.88 -15.14 1.34
N ALA A 165 1.24 -16.19 1.81
CA ALA A 165 0.38 -16.15 3.00
C ALA A 165 1.07 -15.54 4.23
N LEU A 166 2.31 -15.97 4.55
CA LEU A 166 3.09 -15.38 5.64
C LEU A 166 3.41 -13.91 5.39
N GLY A 167 3.81 -13.57 4.15
CA GLY A 167 4.14 -12.19 3.78
C GLY A 167 2.93 -11.27 3.87
N ALA A 168 1.79 -11.70 3.34
CA ALA A 168 0.54 -10.94 3.38
C ALA A 168 0.06 -10.71 4.83
N TRP A 169 0.16 -11.75 5.66
CA TRP A 169 -0.19 -11.65 7.08
C TRP A 169 0.72 -10.65 7.83
N ARG A 170 2.04 -10.77 7.68
CA ARG A 170 3.00 -9.84 8.31
C ARG A 170 2.84 -8.41 7.81
N TYR A 171 2.52 -8.25 6.54
CA TYR A 171 2.21 -6.94 5.97
C TYR A 171 0.99 -6.32 6.64
N ALA A 172 -0.10 -7.08 6.73
CA ALA A 172 -1.33 -6.61 7.38
C ALA A 172 -1.14 -6.31 8.86
N VAL A 173 -0.44 -7.20 9.60
CA VAL A 173 -0.13 -6.99 11.03
C VAL A 173 0.68 -5.73 11.23
N ALA A 174 1.74 -5.52 10.44
CA ALA A 174 2.58 -4.33 10.56
C ALA A 174 1.80 -3.02 10.31
N ILE A 175 0.88 -3.01 9.34
CA ILE A 175 0.00 -1.85 9.10
C ILE A 175 -0.92 -1.61 10.30
N VAL A 176 -1.54 -2.66 10.82
CA VAL A 176 -2.44 -2.56 11.97
C VAL A 176 -1.70 -2.05 13.20
N ASP A 177 -0.51 -2.57 13.48
CA ASP A 177 0.33 -2.14 14.59
C ASP A 177 0.69 -0.65 14.48
N GLU A 178 1.01 -0.15 13.27
CA GLU A 178 1.23 1.27 13.03
C GLU A 178 -0.02 2.10 13.30
N LEU A 179 -1.19 1.64 12.87
CA LEU A 179 -2.45 2.34 13.10
C LEU A 179 -2.80 2.44 14.59
N VAL A 180 -2.54 1.38 15.35
CA VAL A 180 -2.72 1.35 16.79
C VAL A 180 -1.70 2.27 17.48
N ALA A 181 -0.43 2.18 17.10
CA ALA A 181 0.63 3.04 17.65
C ALA A 181 0.37 4.54 17.36
N ALA A 182 -0.23 4.84 16.21
CA ALA A 182 -0.65 6.19 15.86
C ALA A 182 -1.90 6.68 16.62
N GLY A 183 -2.58 5.82 17.36
CA GLY A 183 -3.88 6.11 17.99
C GLY A 183 -5.01 6.35 16.97
N TRP A 184 -4.88 5.78 15.77
CA TRP A 184 -5.88 5.90 14.70
C TRP A 184 -6.90 4.76 14.74
N VAL A 185 -6.50 3.64 15.29
CA VAL A 185 -7.35 2.48 15.58
C VAL A 185 -7.18 2.12 17.05
N ASP A 186 -8.28 1.79 17.70
CA ASP A 186 -8.28 1.34 19.08
C ASP A 186 -7.77 -0.10 19.14
N ALA A 187 -6.76 -0.36 19.96
CA ALA A 187 -6.16 -1.70 20.13
C ALA A 187 -7.20 -2.76 20.55
N GLU A 188 -8.20 -2.37 21.33
CA GLU A 188 -9.28 -3.27 21.77
C GLU A 188 -10.19 -3.74 20.61
N LEU A 189 -10.14 -3.05 19.46
CA LEU A 189 -10.92 -3.40 18.27
C LEU A 189 -10.15 -4.31 17.30
N VAL A 190 -8.86 -4.57 17.58
CA VAL A 190 -8.00 -5.34 16.73
C VAL A 190 -7.80 -6.73 17.31
N ASP A 191 -8.53 -7.70 16.79
CA ASP A 191 -8.24 -9.11 17.03
C ASP A 191 -7.56 -9.69 15.78
N VAL A 192 -6.26 -9.92 15.88
CA VAL A 192 -5.46 -10.54 14.80
C VAL A 192 -5.37 -12.06 14.95
N THR A 193 -5.89 -12.62 16.05
CA THR A 193 -5.74 -14.07 16.36
C THR A 193 -6.76 -14.95 15.64
N ASP A 194 -7.94 -14.42 15.30
CA ASP A 194 -9.03 -15.17 14.66
C ASP A 194 -9.04 -15.07 13.12
N ARG A 195 -8.05 -14.45 12.52
CA ARG A 195 -7.98 -14.28 11.06
C ARG A 195 -7.36 -15.49 10.39
N VAL A 196 -8.06 -16.60 10.40
CA VAL A 196 -7.88 -17.65 9.40
C VAL A 196 -8.39 -17.05 8.07
N MET A 197 -7.47 -16.74 7.16
CA MET A 197 -7.86 -16.39 5.79
C MET A 197 -8.56 -17.58 5.14
N PRO A 198 -9.69 -17.35 4.44
CA PRO A 198 -10.41 -18.41 3.76
C PRO A 198 -9.59 -19.00 2.60
#